data_98baf240d83b2cdd221ea77df7974ba1
#
_entry.id   98baf240d83b2cdd221ea77df7974ba1
#
_cell.length_a   1.000
_cell.length_b   1.000
_cell.length_c   1.000
_cell.angle_alpha   90.00
_cell.angle_beta   90.00
_cell.angle_gamma   90.00
#
_symmetry.space_group_name_H-M   'P 1'
#
loop_
_entity.id
_entity.type
_entity.pdbx_description
1 polymer ?
#
loop_
_entity_poly.entity_id
_entity_poly.type
_entity_poly.pdbx_seq_one_letter_code
_entity_poly.pdbx_strand_id
1 'polypeptide(L)'
;MFKSVFKKLGFGNVKIDAKLRGAVVQGGILEGDLHITGAKEATKIDELFLRVVTEYTRESDDYHKTENSVLAEHKLFDQLTVQPNEQKTIPFSIQIPFETPVTTMGFNRVFLQTTAETSAIFDPTDNDPIEVRAHPSTEKVLNAIQSLGFSLFKVDCEYTHKFGANFPFVQEFEFKAGGEFSGRLDELEAYLRPNPSGIEVIFQIDKRGGAFSEWLGTDENHASINLSAADLQQSNLAEILRNLIAQNMR
;
A
#
# COMPACT_ATOMS: atom_id res chain seq x y z
N MET A 1 20.53 -4.44 -2.40
CA MET A 1 21.04 -4.59 -1.00
C MET A 1 20.71 -3.28 -0.30
N PHE A 2 19.49 -3.17 0.24
CA PHE A 2 19.03 -1.97 0.95
C PHE A 2 19.68 -1.96 2.32
N LYS A 3 20.55 -0.99 2.57
CA LYS A 3 21.01 -0.68 3.91
C LYS A 3 19.84 0.00 4.64
N SER A 4 19.16 -0.72 5.52
CA SER A 4 18.27 -0.15 6.52
C SER A 4 19.02 0.93 7.28
N VAL A 5 18.64 2.18 7.08
CA VAL A 5 19.17 3.30 7.86
C VAL A 5 18.41 3.30 9.17
N PHE A 6 18.90 2.53 10.13
CA PHE A 6 18.41 2.56 11.50
C PHE A 6 18.72 3.93 12.12
N LYS A 7 17.81 4.88 11.99
CA LYS A 7 17.76 6.01 12.90
C LYS A 7 17.06 5.54 14.16
N LYS A 8 17.83 5.12 15.15
CA LYS A 8 17.30 4.84 16.50
C LYS A 8 16.74 6.14 17.06
N LEU A 9 15.45 6.15 17.35
CA LEU A 9 14.80 7.25 18.07
C LEU A 9 15.40 7.35 19.48
N GLY A 10 16.03 8.47 19.78
CA GLY A 10 16.53 8.80 21.11
C GLY A 10 15.70 9.91 21.71
N PHE A 11 14.75 9.58 22.60
CA PHE A 11 14.00 10.55 23.39
C PHE A 11 14.72 10.80 24.71
N GLY A 12 15.35 11.92 24.88
CA GLY A 12 16.01 12.20 26.15
C GLY A 12 16.84 11.03 26.68
N ASN A 13 17.34 10.15 25.76
CA ASN A 13 18.01 8.89 25.95
C ASN A 13 17.16 7.60 26.04
N VAL A 14 15.83 7.59 26.00
CA VAL A 14 15.02 6.38 25.77
C VAL A 14 15.15 5.97 24.30
N LYS A 15 15.34 4.68 24.03
CA LYS A 15 15.34 4.11 22.67
C LYS A 15 14.09 3.30 22.46
N ILE A 16 13.42 3.54 21.33
CA ILE A 16 12.24 2.81 20.91
C ILE A 16 12.55 2.23 19.52
N ASP A 17 12.26 0.95 19.31
CA ASP A 17 12.60 0.22 18.09
C ASP A 17 11.53 -0.85 17.83
N ALA A 18 10.80 -0.74 16.73
CA ALA A 18 9.78 -1.73 16.36
C ALA A 18 10.43 -2.86 15.54
N LYS A 19 10.04 -4.10 15.82
CA LYS A 19 10.48 -5.29 15.11
C LYS A 19 9.27 -6.02 14.54
N LEU A 20 9.11 -5.97 13.23
CA LEU A 20 8.07 -6.71 12.54
C LEU A 20 8.38 -8.21 12.51
N ARG A 21 7.37 -9.05 12.69
CA ARG A 21 7.51 -10.52 12.69
C ARG A 21 7.51 -11.13 11.27
N GLY A 22 7.39 -10.30 10.23
CA GLY A 22 7.45 -10.72 8.84
C GLY A 22 6.53 -9.92 7.94
N ALA A 23 6.34 -10.42 6.72
CA ALA A 23 5.44 -9.84 5.75
C ALA A 23 3.98 -10.02 6.17
N VAL A 24 3.13 -9.05 5.80
CA VAL A 24 1.69 -9.10 6.02
C VAL A 24 0.96 -9.21 4.69
N VAL A 25 -0.18 -9.89 4.65
CA VAL A 25 -1.07 -9.93 3.47
C VAL A 25 -2.02 -8.74 3.51
N GLN A 26 -2.38 -8.16 2.38
CA GLN A 26 -3.45 -7.14 2.28
C GLN A 26 -4.69 -7.57 3.06
N GLY A 27 -5.25 -6.69 3.89
CA GLY A 27 -6.38 -7.02 4.76
C GLY A 27 -6.04 -7.96 5.93
N GLY A 28 -4.76 -8.27 6.16
CA GLY A 28 -4.30 -9.13 7.24
C GLY A 28 -3.90 -8.37 8.51
N ILE A 29 -3.29 -9.09 9.45
CA ILE A 29 -2.81 -8.55 10.73
C ILE A 29 -1.29 -8.41 10.67
N LEU A 30 -0.81 -7.18 10.82
CA LEU A 30 0.61 -6.87 11.01
C LEU A 30 0.96 -7.10 12.47
N GLU A 31 1.93 -7.97 12.72
CA GLU A 31 2.40 -8.28 14.06
C GLU A 31 3.85 -7.86 14.25
N GLY A 32 4.17 -7.47 15.48
CA GLY A 32 5.53 -7.09 15.85
C GLY A 32 5.72 -6.97 17.34
N ASP A 33 6.93 -6.59 17.70
CA ASP A 33 7.34 -6.31 19.07
C ASP A 33 8.01 -4.93 19.13
N LEU A 34 7.53 -4.08 20.06
CA LEU A 34 8.15 -2.80 20.34
C LEU A 34 9.16 -2.96 21.47
N HIS A 35 10.43 -2.70 21.19
CA HIS A 35 11.50 -2.73 22.16
C HIS A 35 11.78 -1.34 22.70
N ILE A 36 11.64 -1.16 24.01
CA ILE A 36 11.90 0.10 24.70
C ILE A 36 13.09 -0.12 25.62
N THR A 37 14.10 0.74 25.52
CA THR A 37 15.27 0.75 26.40
C THR A 37 15.35 2.09 27.11
N GLY A 38 15.26 2.06 28.44
CA GLY A 38 15.35 3.23 29.31
C GLY A 38 16.73 3.90 29.28
N ALA A 39 16.71 5.16 29.55
CA ALA A 39 17.88 6.01 29.67
C ALA A 39 18.59 5.88 31.02
N LYS A 40 19.46 6.86 31.32
CA LYS A 40 20.10 7.01 32.65
C LYS A 40 19.13 7.54 33.70
N GLU A 41 18.08 8.24 33.28
CA GLU A 41 17.03 8.81 34.11
C GLU A 41 15.67 8.27 33.71
N ALA A 42 14.72 8.24 34.65
CA ALA A 42 13.35 7.85 34.37
C ALA A 42 12.72 8.81 33.35
N THR A 43 12.09 8.27 32.34
CA THR A 43 11.46 9.05 31.26
C THR A 43 9.98 8.74 31.18
N LYS A 44 9.17 9.78 31.14
CA LYS A 44 7.72 9.67 30.93
C LYS A 44 7.41 9.84 29.44
N ILE A 45 6.68 8.87 28.88
CA ILE A 45 6.08 8.92 27.56
C ILE A 45 4.59 9.10 27.81
N ASP A 46 3.98 10.16 27.26
CA ASP A 46 2.57 10.47 27.48
C ASP A 46 1.69 9.58 26.62
N GLU A 47 1.98 9.48 25.31
CA GLU A 47 1.27 8.59 24.39
C GLU A 47 2.24 7.97 23.40
N LEU A 48 1.93 6.75 22.92
CA LEU A 48 2.67 6.10 21.85
C LEU A 48 1.71 5.52 20.82
N PHE A 49 1.93 5.90 19.57
CA PHE A 49 1.17 5.46 18.43
C PHE A 49 2.03 4.66 17.47
N LEU A 50 1.42 3.62 16.91
CA LEU A 50 1.91 2.89 15.76
C LEU A 50 0.96 3.19 14.59
N ARG A 51 1.48 3.73 13.50
CA ARG A 51 0.71 4.05 12.29
C ARG A 51 1.25 3.26 11.12
N VAL A 52 0.37 2.62 10.38
CA VAL A 52 0.70 2.10 9.05
C VAL A 52 0.47 3.24 8.07
N VAL A 53 1.53 3.66 7.39
CA VAL A 53 1.54 4.83 6.50
C VAL A 53 1.99 4.41 5.11
N THR A 54 1.40 4.98 4.08
CA THR A 54 1.92 4.86 2.71
C THR A 54 2.20 6.22 2.10
N GLU A 55 3.15 6.25 1.14
CA GLU A 55 3.41 7.39 0.29
C GLU A 55 2.66 7.24 -1.03
N TYR A 56 2.12 8.32 -1.55
CA TYR A 56 1.53 8.40 -2.88
C TYR A 56 1.95 9.69 -3.58
N THR A 57 1.93 9.68 -4.90
CA THR A 57 2.28 10.83 -5.74
C THR A 57 1.01 11.60 -6.11
N ARG A 58 1.08 12.90 -6.01
CA ARG A 58 0.08 13.81 -6.55
C ARG A 58 0.72 14.64 -7.63
N GLU A 59 0.25 14.44 -8.85
CA GLU A 59 0.69 15.17 -10.02
C GLU A 59 -0.29 16.27 -10.37
N SER A 60 0.24 17.40 -10.83
CA SER A 60 -0.49 18.45 -11.51
C SER A 60 0.44 19.06 -12.56
N ASP A 61 -0.09 19.88 -13.46
CA ASP A 61 0.68 20.52 -14.55
C ASP A 61 1.94 21.26 -14.06
N ASP A 62 1.92 21.71 -12.81
CA ASP A 62 2.99 22.57 -12.23
C ASP A 62 3.88 21.85 -11.20
N TYR A 63 3.50 20.68 -10.68
CA TYR A 63 4.29 20.02 -9.63
C TYR A 63 4.03 18.52 -9.48
N HIS A 64 5.08 17.80 -9.07
CA HIS A 64 4.99 16.45 -8.54
C HIS A 64 5.23 16.51 -7.03
N LYS A 65 4.31 16.00 -6.24
CA LYS A 65 4.42 16.01 -4.79
C LYS A 65 4.15 14.63 -4.22
N THR A 66 5.07 14.16 -3.38
CA THR A 66 4.81 12.98 -2.55
C THR A 66 4.06 13.40 -1.29
N GLU A 67 2.95 12.72 -1.04
CA GLU A 67 2.09 12.91 0.14
C GLU A 67 1.99 11.59 0.90
N ASN A 68 1.62 11.66 2.19
CA ASN A 68 1.45 10.50 3.05
C ASN A 68 -0.02 10.28 3.37
N SER A 69 -0.41 9.02 3.48
CA SER A 69 -1.73 8.61 3.96
C SER A 69 -1.58 7.63 5.12
N VAL A 70 -2.27 7.88 6.23
CA VAL A 70 -2.37 6.93 7.34
C VAL A 70 -3.43 5.89 6.98
N LEU A 71 -3.02 4.63 6.88
CA LEU A 71 -3.87 3.49 6.54
C LEU A 71 -4.53 2.88 7.79
N ALA A 72 -3.76 2.77 8.87
CA ALA A 72 -4.23 2.29 10.15
C ALA A 72 -3.45 2.97 11.28
N GLU A 73 -4.10 3.20 12.39
CA GLU A 73 -3.50 3.74 13.61
C GLU A 73 -3.84 2.86 14.80
N HIS A 74 -2.85 2.60 15.63
CA HIS A 74 -2.99 1.87 16.87
C HIS A 74 -2.31 2.63 18.01
N LYS A 75 -3.09 3.09 18.96
CA LYS A 75 -2.58 3.66 20.21
C LYS A 75 -2.14 2.51 21.11
N LEU A 76 -0.84 2.38 21.35
CA LEU A 76 -0.31 1.27 22.10
C LEU A 76 -0.50 1.42 23.61
N PHE A 77 -0.34 2.65 24.12
CA PHE A 77 -0.60 2.96 25.52
C PHE A 77 -0.79 4.47 25.76
N ASP A 78 -1.46 4.78 26.90
CA ASP A 78 -1.52 6.09 27.52
C ASP A 78 -0.60 6.08 28.73
N GLN A 79 0.36 6.97 28.81
CA GLN A 79 1.31 7.17 29.90
C GLN A 79 2.12 5.92 30.27
N LEU A 80 3.38 5.93 29.87
CA LEU A 80 4.38 4.93 30.27
C LEU A 80 5.55 5.65 30.94
N THR A 81 5.91 5.23 32.15
CA THR A 81 7.18 5.61 32.77
C THR A 81 8.18 4.48 32.55
N VAL A 82 9.29 4.82 31.89
CA VAL A 82 10.41 3.89 31.67
C VAL A 82 11.49 4.21 32.70
N GLN A 83 11.84 3.22 33.53
CA GLN A 83 12.86 3.39 34.56
C GLN A 83 14.28 3.40 33.99
N PRO A 84 15.29 3.90 34.72
CA PRO A 84 16.67 3.88 34.24
C PRO A 84 17.14 2.48 33.85
N ASN A 85 17.68 2.37 32.62
CA ASN A 85 18.16 1.12 32.01
C ASN A 85 17.10 -0.01 31.92
N GLU A 86 15.84 0.29 32.13
CA GLU A 86 14.76 -0.68 31.96
C GLU A 86 14.67 -1.14 30.51
N GLN A 87 14.42 -2.44 30.29
CA GLN A 87 14.12 -3.01 28.98
C GLN A 87 12.71 -3.57 29.02
N LYS A 88 11.89 -3.10 28.07
CA LYS A 88 10.54 -3.61 27.86
C LYS A 88 10.38 -4.10 26.44
N THR A 89 9.61 -5.18 26.29
CA THR A 89 9.15 -5.66 24.99
C THR A 89 7.63 -5.73 25.05
N ILE A 90 6.97 -5.01 24.15
CA ILE A 90 5.51 -4.91 24.10
C ILE A 90 5.06 -5.44 22.74
N PRO A 91 4.37 -6.60 22.71
CA PRO A 91 3.82 -7.12 21.46
C PRO A 91 2.69 -6.23 20.98
N PHE A 92 2.57 -6.12 19.64
CA PHE A 92 1.46 -5.42 19.01
C PHE A 92 0.89 -6.19 17.83
N SER A 93 -0.37 -5.90 17.50
CA SER A 93 -1.03 -6.38 16.30
C SER A 93 -1.93 -5.28 15.73
N ILE A 94 -1.84 -5.05 14.42
CA ILE A 94 -2.58 -3.99 13.72
C ILE A 94 -3.27 -4.62 12.51
N GLN A 95 -4.61 -4.50 12.45
CA GLN A 95 -5.36 -4.86 11.24
C GLN A 95 -5.05 -3.81 10.16
N ILE A 96 -4.49 -4.25 9.03
CA ILE A 96 -4.27 -3.36 7.89
C ILE A 96 -5.46 -3.44 6.90
N PRO A 97 -5.79 -2.34 6.21
CA PRO A 97 -6.84 -2.33 5.19
C PRO A 97 -6.54 -3.22 3.99
N PHE A 98 -7.58 -3.61 3.28
CA PHE A 98 -7.44 -4.32 1.99
C PHE A 98 -6.84 -3.44 0.89
N GLU A 99 -6.97 -2.12 1.01
CA GLU A 99 -6.42 -1.13 0.08
C GLU A 99 -4.93 -0.84 0.33
N THR A 100 -4.32 -1.50 1.34
CA THR A 100 -2.87 -1.33 1.60
C THR A 100 -2.06 -1.72 0.38
N PRO A 101 -1.16 -0.84 -0.13
CA PRO A 101 -0.37 -1.13 -1.32
C PRO A 101 0.53 -2.36 -1.17
N VAL A 102 0.60 -3.16 -2.23
CA VAL A 102 1.43 -4.37 -2.30
C VAL A 102 2.88 -4.01 -2.60
N THR A 103 3.81 -4.68 -1.91
CA THR A 103 5.24 -4.61 -2.22
C THR A 103 5.54 -5.46 -3.45
N THR A 104 5.90 -4.83 -4.58
CA THR A 104 6.19 -5.52 -5.84
C THR A 104 7.04 -4.65 -6.77
N MET A 105 7.75 -5.24 -7.73
CA MET A 105 8.55 -4.53 -8.74
C MET A 105 9.54 -3.50 -8.17
N GLY A 106 10.02 -3.69 -6.95
CA GLY A 106 10.83 -2.70 -6.24
C GLY A 106 10.03 -1.57 -5.59
N PHE A 107 8.71 -1.52 -5.81
CA PHE A 107 7.81 -0.64 -5.08
C PHE A 107 7.65 -1.13 -3.64
N ASN A 108 8.04 -0.34 -2.68
CA ASN A 108 7.84 -0.56 -1.25
C ASN A 108 7.71 0.79 -0.57
N ARG A 109 6.50 1.30 -0.45
CA ARG A 109 6.18 2.61 0.14
C ARG A 109 5.23 2.51 1.34
N VAL A 110 5.14 1.34 1.95
CA VAL A 110 4.36 1.14 3.17
C VAL A 110 5.30 1.02 4.36
N PHE A 111 5.04 1.78 5.41
CA PHE A 111 5.91 1.87 6.58
C PHE A 111 5.11 1.76 7.86
N LEU A 112 5.70 1.14 8.88
CA LEU A 112 5.26 1.30 10.26
C LEU A 112 5.94 2.54 10.83
N GLN A 113 5.16 3.56 11.11
CA GLN A 113 5.60 4.78 11.77
C GLN A 113 5.35 4.66 13.27
N THR A 114 6.41 4.76 14.07
CA THR A 114 6.31 4.83 15.53
C THR A 114 6.44 6.27 15.97
N THR A 115 5.42 6.81 16.63
CA THR A 115 5.41 8.18 17.17
C THR A 115 5.15 8.14 18.66
N ALA A 116 6.04 8.75 19.45
CA ALA A 116 5.81 8.91 20.86
C ALA A 116 5.58 10.40 21.17
N GLU A 117 4.48 10.71 21.82
CA GLU A 117 4.20 12.03 22.34
C GLU A 117 4.88 12.19 23.70
N THR A 118 5.71 13.20 23.80
CA THR A 118 6.43 13.52 25.05
C THR A 118 6.25 15.00 25.36
N SER A 119 6.61 15.41 26.57
CA SER A 119 6.68 16.84 26.92
C SER A 119 7.83 17.59 26.23
N ALA A 120 8.57 16.95 25.33
CA ALA A 120 9.66 17.55 24.56
C ALA A 120 9.14 18.35 23.34
N ILE A 121 9.98 19.27 22.84
CA ILE A 121 9.62 20.18 21.74
C ILE A 121 9.47 19.47 20.39
N PHE A 122 9.98 18.25 20.23
CA PHE A 122 9.92 17.46 19.00
C PHE A 122 9.48 16.04 19.30
N ASP A 123 8.43 15.58 18.62
CA ASP A 123 7.98 14.21 18.61
C ASP A 123 8.73 13.45 17.50
N PRO A 124 9.72 12.66 17.86
CA PRO A 124 10.50 11.93 16.86
C PRO A 124 9.69 10.78 16.31
N THR A 125 9.87 10.53 15.03
CA THR A 125 9.18 9.51 14.27
C THR A 125 10.19 8.56 13.65
N ASP A 126 9.97 7.27 13.78
CA ASP A 126 10.71 6.21 13.09
C ASP A 126 9.83 5.54 12.04
N ASN A 127 10.42 5.09 10.94
CA ASN A 127 9.69 4.44 9.86
C ASN A 127 10.39 3.12 9.51
N ASP A 128 9.72 2.01 9.81
CA ASP A 128 10.16 0.67 9.43
C ASP A 128 9.40 0.20 8.18
N PRO A 129 10.08 -0.20 7.10
CA PRO A 129 9.40 -0.66 5.89
C PRO A 129 8.63 -1.95 6.16
N ILE A 130 7.40 -2.02 5.66
CA ILE A 130 6.53 -3.19 5.73
C ILE A 130 6.55 -3.91 4.38
N GLU A 131 6.84 -5.21 4.37
CA GLU A 131 6.58 -6.05 3.21
C GLU A 131 5.11 -6.46 3.21
N VAL A 132 4.36 -5.97 2.21
CA VAL A 132 2.94 -6.29 2.01
C VAL A 132 2.80 -7.25 0.85
N ARG A 133 2.26 -8.44 1.11
CA ARG A 133 1.92 -9.44 0.09
C ARG A 133 0.51 -9.19 -0.44
N ALA A 134 0.33 -9.49 -1.72
CA ALA A 134 -0.97 -9.39 -2.33
C ALA A 134 -1.98 -10.35 -1.67
N HIS A 135 -3.23 -9.92 -1.56
CA HIS A 135 -4.33 -10.80 -1.22
C HIS A 135 -4.50 -11.87 -2.31
N PRO A 136 -4.91 -13.11 -1.99
CA PRO A 136 -5.05 -14.18 -2.99
C PRO A 136 -5.94 -13.81 -4.19
N SER A 137 -6.95 -12.95 -4.00
CA SER A 137 -7.76 -12.43 -5.10
C SER A 137 -6.97 -11.50 -6.02
N THR A 138 -6.12 -10.63 -5.46
CA THR A 138 -5.22 -9.75 -6.21
C THR A 138 -4.24 -10.57 -7.04
N GLU A 139 -3.58 -11.58 -6.44
CA GLU A 139 -2.66 -12.48 -7.15
C GLU A 139 -3.34 -13.19 -8.31
N LYS A 140 -4.56 -13.70 -8.13
CA LYS A 140 -5.31 -14.38 -9.19
C LYS A 140 -5.60 -13.46 -10.37
N VAL A 141 -6.01 -12.22 -10.11
CA VAL A 141 -6.28 -11.24 -11.17
C VAL A 141 -5.01 -10.86 -11.90
N LEU A 142 -3.92 -10.56 -11.18
CA LEU A 142 -2.62 -10.25 -11.79
C LEU A 142 -2.13 -11.40 -12.69
N ASN A 143 -2.21 -12.64 -12.21
CA ASN A 143 -1.84 -13.83 -12.99
C ASN A 143 -2.75 -14.01 -14.22
N ALA A 144 -4.04 -13.74 -14.11
CA ALA A 144 -4.97 -13.82 -15.23
C ALA A 144 -4.64 -12.76 -16.30
N ILE A 145 -4.34 -11.51 -15.92
CA ILE A 145 -3.90 -10.45 -16.83
C ILE A 145 -2.62 -10.87 -17.56
N GLN A 146 -1.62 -11.39 -16.84
CA GLN A 146 -0.37 -11.85 -17.42
C GLN A 146 -0.57 -13.03 -18.38
N SER A 147 -1.49 -13.95 -18.09
CA SER A 147 -1.81 -15.08 -18.96
C SER A 147 -2.42 -14.66 -20.31
N LEU A 148 -2.98 -13.46 -20.40
CA LEU A 148 -3.47 -12.84 -21.65
C LEU A 148 -2.34 -12.23 -22.49
N GLY A 149 -1.09 -12.30 -22.01
CA GLY A 149 0.09 -11.77 -22.69
C GLY A 149 0.50 -10.36 -22.26
N PHE A 150 -0.16 -9.78 -21.27
CA PHE A 150 0.25 -8.50 -20.70
C PHE A 150 1.48 -8.66 -19.81
N SER A 151 2.38 -7.68 -19.83
CA SER A 151 3.61 -7.68 -19.03
C SER A 151 3.60 -6.49 -18.07
N LEU A 152 3.57 -6.76 -16.77
CA LEU A 152 3.68 -5.72 -15.73
C LEU A 152 5.04 -5.02 -15.86
N PHE A 153 5.06 -3.70 -15.97
CA PHE A 153 6.31 -2.94 -16.15
C PHE A 153 6.48 -1.79 -15.14
N LYS A 154 5.37 -1.30 -14.56
CA LYS A 154 5.43 -0.26 -13.54
C LYS A 154 4.35 -0.48 -12.47
N VAL A 155 4.65 -0.09 -11.25
CA VAL A 155 3.69 -0.03 -10.13
C VAL A 155 3.93 1.26 -9.37
N ASP A 156 2.88 2.02 -9.13
CA ASP A 156 2.93 3.25 -8.38
C ASP A 156 1.71 3.44 -7.48
N CYS A 157 1.72 4.46 -6.61
CA CYS A 157 0.54 4.93 -5.89
C CYS A 157 0.26 6.37 -6.31
N GLU A 158 -0.90 6.57 -6.93
CA GLU A 158 -1.30 7.83 -7.52
C GLU A 158 -2.52 8.41 -6.81
N TYR A 159 -2.51 9.73 -6.65
CA TYR A 159 -3.65 10.47 -6.13
C TYR A 159 -4.86 10.31 -7.03
N THR A 160 -6.03 10.12 -6.43
CA THR A 160 -7.27 10.06 -7.18
C THR A 160 -8.45 10.62 -6.37
N HIS A 161 -9.33 11.36 -7.03
CA HIS A 161 -10.61 11.76 -6.46
C HIS A 161 -11.70 10.70 -6.60
N LYS A 162 -11.55 9.78 -7.57
CA LYS A 162 -12.63 8.91 -8.03
C LYS A 162 -12.50 7.48 -7.54
N PHE A 163 -11.29 6.93 -7.54
CA PHE A 163 -11.06 5.50 -7.35
C PHE A 163 -10.45 5.15 -5.99
N GLY A 164 -10.20 6.12 -5.12
CA GLY A 164 -9.50 5.91 -3.86
C GLY A 164 -10.28 5.19 -2.77
N ALA A 165 -11.58 4.98 -2.95
CA ALA A 165 -12.48 4.41 -1.94
C ALA A 165 -12.34 5.11 -0.57
N ASN A 166 -11.64 4.49 0.39
CA ASN A 166 -11.41 5.06 1.72
C ASN A 166 -10.19 5.99 1.80
N PHE A 167 -9.34 6.01 0.78
CA PHE A 167 -8.08 6.76 0.74
C PHE A 167 -8.00 7.64 -0.50
N PRO A 168 -7.20 8.73 -0.45
CA PRO A 168 -7.07 9.67 -1.57
C PRO A 168 -6.16 9.18 -2.69
N PHE A 169 -5.87 7.90 -2.75
CA PHE A 169 -4.97 7.29 -3.73
C PHE A 169 -5.45 5.90 -4.14
N VAL A 170 -4.88 5.39 -5.23
CA VAL A 170 -4.95 3.99 -5.66
C VAL A 170 -3.53 3.46 -5.89
N GLN A 171 -3.32 2.15 -5.71
CA GLN A 171 -2.16 1.48 -6.28
C GLN A 171 -2.49 1.10 -7.72
N GLU A 172 -1.65 1.56 -8.64
CA GLU A 172 -1.75 1.34 -10.06
C GLU A 172 -0.77 0.28 -10.52
N PHE A 173 -1.27 -0.67 -11.31
CA PHE A 173 -0.47 -1.70 -11.97
C PHE A 173 -0.51 -1.44 -13.47
N GLU A 174 0.62 -1.01 -14.05
CA GLU A 174 0.74 -0.68 -15.47
C GLU A 174 1.33 -1.85 -16.26
N PHE A 175 0.62 -2.25 -17.31
CA PHE A 175 0.99 -3.37 -18.14
C PHE A 175 1.20 -2.94 -19.59
N LYS A 176 2.29 -3.41 -20.21
CA LYS A 176 2.45 -3.35 -21.66
C LYS A 176 1.61 -4.43 -22.32
N ALA A 177 0.92 -4.05 -23.39
CA ALA A 177 0.08 -4.96 -24.15
C ALA A 177 0.92 -5.95 -24.95
N GLY A 178 0.51 -7.21 -24.86
CA GLY A 178 1.10 -8.34 -25.60
C GLY A 178 0.03 -9.28 -26.10
N GLY A 179 0.44 -10.44 -26.63
CA GLY A 179 -0.49 -11.44 -27.15
C GLY A 179 -1.43 -10.87 -28.22
N GLU A 180 -2.72 -11.14 -28.08
CA GLU A 180 -3.76 -10.65 -29.01
C GLU A 180 -4.02 -9.13 -28.95
N PHE A 181 -3.56 -8.47 -27.88
CA PHE A 181 -3.71 -7.05 -27.66
C PHE A 181 -2.52 -6.25 -28.21
N SER A 182 -1.44 -6.92 -28.60
CA SER A 182 -0.26 -6.28 -29.19
C SER A 182 -0.62 -5.45 -30.43
N GLY A 183 -0.18 -4.20 -30.45
CA GLY A 183 -0.48 -3.25 -31.55
C GLY A 183 -1.91 -2.70 -31.58
N ARG A 184 -2.77 -3.11 -30.66
CA ARG A 184 -4.14 -2.62 -30.49
C ARG A 184 -4.29 -1.72 -29.27
N LEU A 185 -3.55 -2.03 -28.21
CA LEU A 185 -3.38 -1.23 -27.00
C LEU A 185 -1.93 -0.83 -26.83
N ASP A 186 -1.68 0.32 -26.27
CA ASP A 186 -0.36 0.73 -25.82
C ASP A 186 -0.16 0.23 -24.38
N GLU A 187 -1.10 0.51 -23.49
CA GLU A 187 -1.01 0.18 -22.08
C GLU A 187 -2.37 -0.25 -21.52
N LEU A 188 -2.32 -1.03 -20.45
CA LEU A 188 -3.45 -1.38 -19.59
C LEU A 188 -3.07 -1.04 -18.17
N GLU A 189 -3.82 -0.16 -17.53
CA GLU A 189 -3.70 0.13 -16.12
C GLU A 189 -4.78 -0.62 -15.35
N ALA A 190 -4.42 -1.17 -14.20
CA ALA A 190 -5.33 -1.91 -13.35
C ALA A 190 -5.29 -1.40 -11.92
N TYR A 191 -6.46 -1.06 -11.38
CA TYR A 191 -6.69 -0.77 -9.97
C TYR A 191 -7.41 -1.95 -9.35
N LEU A 192 -6.78 -2.58 -8.34
CA LEU A 192 -7.24 -3.82 -7.74
C LEU A 192 -7.63 -3.58 -6.29
N ARG A 193 -8.92 -3.70 -5.99
CA ARG A 193 -9.47 -3.49 -4.65
C ARG A 193 -10.04 -4.79 -4.09
N PRO A 194 -9.19 -5.62 -3.44
CA PRO A 194 -9.67 -6.82 -2.75
C PRO A 194 -10.58 -6.43 -1.59
N ASN A 195 -11.48 -7.34 -1.22
CA ASN A 195 -12.38 -7.20 -0.09
C ASN A 195 -12.77 -8.61 0.44
N PRO A 196 -13.47 -8.72 1.58
CA PRO A 196 -13.79 -10.02 2.17
C PRO A 196 -14.63 -10.94 1.26
N SER A 197 -15.36 -10.39 0.29
CA SER A 197 -16.26 -11.16 -0.60
C SER A 197 -15.65 -11.46 -1.98
N GLY A 198 -14.51 -10.82 -2.32
CA GLY A 198 -13.90 -10.97 -3.63
C GLY A 198 -12.92 -9.83 -3.97
N ILE A 199 -13.08 -9.26 -5.17
CA ILE A 199 -12.25 -8.14 -5.63
C ILE A 199 -13.02 -7.29 -6.64
N GLU A 200 -12.87 -5.98 -6.53
CA GLU A 200 -13.21 -5.06 -7.61
C GLU A 200 -11.98 -4.82 -8.46
N VAL A 201 -12.15 -4.96 -9.76
CA VAL A 201 -11.13 -4.71 -10.78
C VAL A 201 -11.59 -3.55 -11.63
N ILE A 202 -10.76 -2.52 -11.73
CA ILE A 202 -11.00 -1.37 -12.59
C ILE A 202 -9.85 -1.30 -13.58
N PHE A 203 -10.15 -1.26 -14.87
CA PHE A 203 -9.19 -1.07 -15.93
C PHE A 203 -9.33 0.33 -16.53
N GLN A 204 -8.20 0.98 -16.73
CA GLN A 204 -8.06 2.04 -17.68
C GLN A 204 -7.37 1.47 -18.93
N ILE A 205 -7.97 1.73 -20.09
CA ILE A 205 -7.58 1.11 -21.35
C ILE A 205 -7.11 2.20 -22.29
N ASP A 206 -5.79 2.29 -22.49
CA ASP A 206 -5.20 3.30 -23.35
C ASP A 206 -4.99 2.77 -24.77
N LYS A 207 -5.63 3.46 -25.73
CA LYS A 207 -5.53 3.13 -27.15
C LYS A 207 -4.28 3.75 -27.76
N ARG A 208 -3.69 3.06 -28.71
CA ARG A 208 -2.53 3.53 -29.44
C ARG A 208 -2.78 4.89 -30.09
N GLY A 209 -2.07 5.92 -29.62
CA GLY A 209 -2.14 7.30 -30.15
C GLY A 209 -2.97 8.28 -29.33
N GLY A 210 -3.50 7.89 -28.18
CA GLY A 210 -4.11 8.80 -27.21
C GLY A 210 -3.04 9.54 -26.40
N ALA A 211 -3.22 10.86 -26.22
CA ALA A 211 -2.33 11.62 -25.35
C ALA A 211 -2.65 11.30 -23.89
N PHE A 212 -1.64 10.94 -23.12
CA PHE A 212 -1.66 10.58 -21.70
C PHE A 212 -2.26 11.67 -20.77
N SER A 213 -2.60 12.85 -21.30
CA SER A 213 -2.91 14.04 -20.52
C SER A 213 -4.41 14.30 -20.25
N GLU A 214 -5.33 13.46 -20.71
CA GLU A 214 -6.78 13.72 -20.55
C GLU A 214 -7.46 12.91 -19.44
N TRP A 215 -6.69 12.20 -18.63
CA TRP A 215 -7.18 11.28 -17.61
C TRP A 215 -8.00 11.90 -16.46
N LEU A 216 -7.96 13.20 -16.31
CA LEU A 216 -8.55 13.86 -15.13
C LEU A 216 -10.06 14.17 -15.23
N GLY A 217 -10.77 13.77 -16.25
CA GLY A 217 -12.17 14.26 -16.36
C GLY A 217 -13.20 13.53 -17.19
N THR A 218 -12.89 12.50 -17.96
CA THR A 218 -13.89 11.84 -18.81
C THR A 218 -14.11 10.37 -18.45
N ASP A 219 -15.38 10.00 -18.23
CA ASP A 219 -15.84 8.64 -17.85
C ASP A 219 -15.67 7.57 -18.96
N GLU A 220 -15.07 7.90 -20.09
CA GLU A 220 -15.23 7.13 -21.33
C GLU A 220 -14.27 5.95 -21.51
N ASN A 221 -13.19 5.83 -20.68
CA ASN A 221 -12.16 4.81 -20.86
C ASN A 221 -11.98 3.84 -19.69
N HIS A 222 -12.91 3.79 -18.75
CA HIS A 222 -12.81 2.89 -17.61
C HIS A 222 -13.77 1.71 -17.76
N ALA A 223 -13.26 0.51 -17.52
CA ALA A 223 -14.05 -0.70 -17.43
C ALA A 223 -13.91 -1.30 -16.02
N SER A 224 -15.02 -1.64 -15.39
CA SER A 224 -14.95 -2.24 -14.05
C SER A 224 -15.78 -3.51 -13.94
N ILE A 225 -15.35 -4.42 -13.06
CA ILE A 225 -16.06 -5.64 -12.72
C ILE A 225 -15.84 -5.98 -11.25
N ASN A 226 -16.90 -6.45 -10.59
CA ASN A 226 -16.83 -7.06 -9.27
C ASN A 226 -16.80 -8.58 -9.42
N LEU A 227 -15.73 -9.22 -8.96
CA LEU A 227 -15.54 -10.67 -8.97
C LEU A 227 -15.69 -11.20 -7.57
N SER A 228 -16.66 -12.10 -7.39
CA SER A 228 -16.86 -12.80 -6.13
C SER A 228 -15.78 -13.85 -5.88
N ALA A 229 -15.69 -14.37 -4.67
CA ALA A 229 -14.82 -15.50 -4.36
C ALA A 229 -15.11 -16.73 -5.24
N ALA A 230 -16.37 -16.92 -5.66
CA ALA A 230 -16.77 -18.00 -6.57
C ALA A 230 -16.26 -17.76 -7.99
N ASP A 231 -16.36 -16.53 -8.51
CA ASP A 231 -15.83 -16.15 -9.84
C ASP A 231 -14.33 -16.37 -9.92
N LEU A 232 -13.61 -16.03 -8.85
CA LEU A 232 -12.18 -16.23 -8.74
C LEU A 232 -11.72 -17.70 -8.70
N GLN A 233 -12.63 -18.65 -8.46
CA GLN A 233 -12.34 -20.09 -8.53
C GLN A 233 -12.59 -20.69 -9.91
N GLN A 234 -13.23 -19.95 -10.82
CA GLN A 234 -13.55 -20.45 -12.15
C GLN A 234 -12.28 -20.50 -13.04
N SER A 235 -12.23 -21.50 -13.91
CA SER A 235 -11.11 -21.67 -14.85
C SER A 235 -11.09 -20.64 -15.99
N ASN A 236 -12.18 -19.86 -16.16
CA ASN A 236 -12.35 -18.88 -17.24
C ASN A 236 -12.11 -17.42 -16.79
N LEU A 237 -11.48 -17.17 -15.63
CA LEU A 237 -11.21 -15.81 -15.15
C LEU A 237 -10.49 -14.95 -16.22
N ALA A 238 -9.46 -15.51 -16.86
CA ALA A 238 -8.74 -14.81 -17.93
C ALA A 238 -9.68 -14.43 -19.10
N GLU A 239 -10.61 -15.31 -19.48
CA GLU A 239 -11.59 -15.04 -20.53
C GLU A 239 -12.57 -13.92 -20.13
N ILE A 240 -13.01 -13.88 -18.88
CA ILE A 240 -13.86 -12.81 -18.34
C ILE A 240 -13.12 -11.46 -18.49
N LEU A 241 -11.87 -11.38 -18.02
CA LEU A 241 -11.09 -10.15 -18.10
C LEU A 241 -10.78 -9.77 -19.56
N ARG A 242 -10.45 -10.75 -20.40
CA ARG A 242 -10.25 -10.56 -21.84
C ARG A 242 -11.47 -9.91 -22.51
N ASN A 243 -12.65 -10.43 -22.22
CA ASN A 243 -13.89 -9.92 -22.79
C ASN A 243 -14.20 -8.49 -22.31
N LEU A 244 -13.94 -8.20 -21.02
CA LEU A 244 -14.08 -6.87 -20.46
C LEU A 244 -13.17 -5.87 -21.18
N ILE A 245 -11.88 -6.20 -21.35
CA ILE A 245 -10.92 -5.35 -22.06
C ILE A 245 -11.36 -5.16 -23.53
N ALA A 246 -11.67 -6.25 -24.24
CA ALA A 246 -12.01 -6.20 -25.65
C ALA A 246 -13.29 -5.39 -25.95
N GLN A 247 -14.28 -5.39 -25.08
CA GLN A 247 -15.51 -4.61 -25.23
C GLN A 247 -15.27 -3.12 -25.03
N ASN A 248 -14.29 -2.72 -24.26
CA ASN A 248 -13.98 -1.33 -23.94
C ASN A 248 -12.80 -0.73 -24.75
N MET A 249 -12.29 -1.48 -25.72
CA MET A 249 -11.31 -1.01 -26.71
C MET A 249 -11.93 -0.24 -27.89
N ARG A 250 -13.24 0.01 -27.89
CA ARG A 250 -13.95 0.60 -29.04
C ARG A 250 -13.83 2.11 -29.10
#